data_90e3db3019ff65aa45e3bae7203f0451
#
_entry.id   90e3db3019ff65aa45e3bae7203f0451
#
_cell.length_a   1.000
_cell.length_b   1.000
_cell.length_c   1.000
_cell.angle_alpha   90.00
_cell.angle_beta   90.00
_cell.angle_gamma   90.00
#
_symmetry.space_group_name_H-M   'P 1'
#
loop_
_entity.id
_entity.type
_entity.pdbx_description
1 polymer ?
#
loop_
_entity_poly.entity_id
_entity_poly.type
_entity_poly.pdbx_seq_one_letter_code
_entity_poly.pdbx_strand_id
1 'polypeptide(L)'
;MKRIRLGFNAIIALLILSVVSGQAQTVTKIKGVVFADYYYNLDNHNSSALDQNAFNFRRIYFTLENNLTQNIKTRIRFESAHDKFGAGNKINPFVKHAYLEWANLIPNHKLYLGIAETSAFKNAESFWGYRSIEKTVMDLNKISASADMGIALKGDLSEKVHHWLTVMNGPGYGSSEVDRFKKVGYAFWITPIEGFMLEAYADYEKQDPDEPNFKYATDYLGSSGYNTLKGFVGWDAPSFTLGAEVFMRTNMESGIENVTLAGDTVVAGYDKADVKRFGYSVFGSWITPVPKLKLFARYDYFDPNTGDDVYTEFSDGTLTGGVDDDFTLLIAGLDYIPSANIHVMPNIMLKSYSGEGEDSDLTARITLYYKFDSGKIIIE
;
A
#
# COMPACT_ATOMS: atom_id res chain seq x y z
N MET A 1 -38.50 2.34 -7.93
CA MET A 1 -37.48 3.31 -7.52
C MET A 1 -37.84 4.19 -6.31
N LYS A 2 -39.08 4.55 -6.03
CA LYS A 2 -39.48 5.37 -4.84
C LYS A 2 -39.32 4.66 -3.48
N ARG A 3 -39.48 3.34 -3.39
CA ARG A 3 -39.41 2.61 -2.11
C ARG A 3 -37.97 2.42 -1.55
N ILE A 4 -36.96 2.43 -2.40
CA ILE A 4 -35.55 2.29 -1.96
C ILE A 4 -35.00 3.59 -1.34
N ARG A 5 -35.49 4.76 -1.83
CA ARG A 5 -35.09 6.07 -1.27
C ARG A 5 -35.61 6.32 0.17
N LEU A 6 -36.80 5.75 0.52
CA LEU A 6 -37.34 5.89 1.88
C LEU A 6 -36.55 5.05 2.90
N GLY A 7 -36.06 3.88 2.52
CA GLY A 7 -35.26 3.01 3.39
C GLY A 7 -33.89 3.60 3.71
N PHE A 8 -33.22 4.22 2.72
CA PHE A 8 -31.92 4.82 2.90
C PHE A 8 -31.95 6.07 3.80
N ASN A 9 -32.96 6.92 3.63
CA ASN A 9 -33.17 8.10 4.49
C ASN A 9 -33.55 7.74 5.93
N ALA A 10 -34.28 6.62 6.14
CA ALA A 10 -34.61 6.14 7.48
C ALA A 10 -33.40 5.61 8.24
N ILE A 11 -32.48 4.93 7.54
CA ILE A 11 -31.21 4.43 8.14
C ILE A 11 -30.31 5.60 8.52
N ILE A 12 -30.20 6.65 7.69
CA ILE A 12 -29.43 7.85 8.00
C ILE A 12 -30.06 8.61 9.19
N ALA A 13 -31.38 8.70 9.26
CA ALA A 13 -32.07 9.34 10.37
C ALA A 13 -31.92 8.56 11.69
N LEU A 14 -31.90 7.23 11.68
CA LEU A 14 -31.63 6.41 12.87
C LEU A 14 -30.18 6.54 13.36
N LEU A 15 -29.21 6.71 12.47
CA LEU A 15 -27.80 6.93 12.80
C LEU A 15 -27.56 8.30 13.47
N ILE A 16 -28.35 9.31 13.17
CA ILE A 16 -28.23 10.65 13.74
C ILE A 16 -28.87 10.75 15.15
N LEU A 17 -29.87 9.93 15.46
CA LEU A 17 -30.60 9.97 16.72
C LEU A 17 -29.95 9.23 17.89
N SER A 18 -28.86 8.50 17.68
CA SER A 18 -28.12 7.77 18.75
C SER A 18 -27.01 8.57 19.40
N VAL A 19 -26.83 9.85 19.10
CA VAL A 19 -25.85 10.73 19.78
C VAL A 19 -26.46 11.23 21.08
N VAL A 20 -26.50 10.39 22.11
CA VAL A 20 -26.86 10.80 23.47
C VAL A 20 -25.60 11.27 24.20
N SER A 21 -25.61 12.54 24.47
CA SER A 21 -24.93 13.34 25.50
C SER A 21 -24.26 12.55 26.66
N GLY A 22 -23.00 12.20 26.47
CA GLY A 22 -22.05 12.06 27.55
C GLY A 22 -20.94 13.08 27.28
N GLN A 23 -20.69 14.00 28.17
CA GLN A 23 -19.46 14.81 28.13
C GLN A 23 -18.28 13.87 28.39
N ALA A 24 -17.85 13.18 27.33
CA ALA A 24 -16.64 12.40 27.38
C ALA A 24 -15.47 13.37 27.27
N GLN A 25 -14.63 13.34 28.26
CA GLN A 25 -13.36 14.08 28.26
C GLN A 25 -12.61 13.75 26.95
N THR A 26 -12.41 14.75 26.11
CA THR A 26 -11.79 14.58 24.78
C THR A 26 -10.31 14.30 24.97
N VAL A 27 -9.88 13.08 24.66
CA VAL A 27 -8.47 12.68 24.74
C VAL A 27 -7.83 12.81 23.36
N THR A 28 -6.92 13.74 23.22
CA THR A 28 -6.14 13.95 22.00
C THR A 28 -4.75 13.32 22.16
N LYS A 29 -4.26 12.66 21.11
CA LYS A 29 -2.89 12.17 20.98
C LYS A 29 -2.24 12.76 19.76
N ILE A 30 -1.03 13.24 19.91
CA ILE A 30 -0.18 13.73 18.83
C ILE A 30 0.96 12.72 18.64
N LYS A 31 1.15 12.23 17.41
CA LYS A 31 2.22 11.27 17.07
C LYS A 31 3.00 11.77 15.87
N GLY A 32 4.31 11.58 15.91
CA GLY A 32 5.20 11.80 14.80
C GLY A 32 6.02 10.55 14.47
N VAL A 33 6.26 10.32 13.18
CA VAL A 33 7.14 9.26 12.70
C VAL A 33 7.96 9.81 11.54
N VAL A 34 9.26 9.54 11.55
CA VAL A 34 10.20 10.00 10.51
C VAL A 34 11.04 8.84 10.01
N PHE A 35 11.16 8.75 8.69
CA PHE A 35 12.08 7.87 7.97
C PHE A 35 13.09 8.76 7.22
N ALA A 36 14.36 8.62 7.51
CA ALA A 36 15.43 9.34 6.83
C ALA A 36 16.56 8.37 6.45
N ASP A 37 17.23 8.64 5.36
CA ASP A 37 18.34 7.83 4.86
C ASP A 37 19.54 8.71 4.51
N TYR A 38 20.74 8.13 4.64
CA TYR A 38 21.83 8.40 3.74
C TYR A 38 21.99 7.21 2.80
N TYR A 39 21.99 7.43 1.50
CA TYR A 39 22.16 6.38 0.50
C TYR A 39 23.36 6.65 -0.41
N TYR A 40 23.91 5.58 -0.98
CA TYR A 40 24.96 5.60 -1.99
C TYR A 40 24.66 4.50 -3.01
N ASN A 41 24.57 4.86 -4.30
CA ASN A 41 24.41 3.93 -5.40
C ASN A 41 25.77 3.36 -5.79
N LEU A 42 26.03 2.12 -5.41
CA LEU A 42 27.29 1.41 -5.67
C LEU A 42 27.34 0.88 -7.10
N ASP A 43 26.17 0.54 -7.65
CA ASP A 43 25.95 0.13 -9.02
C ASP A 43 24.56 0.58 -9.49
N ASN A 44 24.40 0.84 -10.80
CA ASN A 44 23.12 1.25 -11.35
C ASN A 44 23.07 1.05 -12.88
N HIS A 45 21.99 0.44 -13.38
CA HIS A 45 21.74 0.26 -14.81
C HIS A 45 21.73 1.61 -15.58
N ASN A 46 21.33 2.69 -14.92
CA ASN A 46 21.46 4.04 -15.46
C ASN A 46 22.80 4.63 -15.00
N SER A 47 23.76 4.71 -15.88
CA SER A 47 25.10 5.25 -15.59
C SER A 47 25.10 6.66 -14.98
N SER A 48 24.06 7.46 -15.23
CA SER A 48 23.91 8.78 -14.63
C SER A 48 23.57 8.74 -13.13
N ALA A 49 23.07 7.61 -12.63
CA ALA A 49 22.75 7.39 -11.22
C ALA A 49 23.87 6.68 -10.46
N LEU A 50 24.92 6.19 -11.15
CA LEU A 50 26.09 5.62 -10.51
C LEU A 50 26.79 6.68 -9.63
N ASP A 51 27.27 6.27 -8.46
CA ASP A 51 27.91 7.12 -7.45
C ASP A 51 27.02 8.23 -6.86
N GLN A 52 25.74 8.34 -7.26
CA GLN A 52 24.84 9.27 -6.61
C GLN A 52 24.64 8.90 -5.15
N ASN A 53 24.67 9.92 -4.29
CA ASN A 53 24.44 9.77 -2.86
C ASN A 53 23.78 11.02 -2.29
N ALA A 54 22.98 10.85 -1.24
CA ALA A 54 22.35 11.99 -0.58
C ALA A 54 21.82 11.62 0.82
N PHE A 55 21.62 12.65 1.64
CA PHE A 55 20.70 12.59 2.77
C PHE A 55 19.29 12.87 2.30
N ASN A 56 18.34 12.00 2.67
CA ASN A 56 16.99 12.07 2.18
C ASN A 56 15.98 11.80 3.31
N PHE A 57 14.90 12.60 3.38
CA PHE A 57 13.73 12.28 4.17
C PHE A 57 12.75 11.48 3.30
N ARG A 58 12.63 10.18 3.55
CA ARG A 58 11.71 9.35 2.79
C ARG A 58 10.26 9.63 3.17
N ARG A 59 10.00 9.82 4.48
CA ARG A 59 8.65 10.11 4.99
C ARG A 59 8.69 10.84 6.32
N ILE A 60 7.74 11.74 6.47
CA ILE A 60 7.41 12.37 7.73
C ILE A 60 5.90 12.23 7.93
N TYR A 61 5.49 11.60 9.03
CA TYR A 61 4.09 11.51 9.41
C TYR A 61 3.82 12.38 10.63
N PHE A 62 2.75 13.17 10.55
CA PHE A 62 2.18 13.87 11.69
C PHE A 62 0.72 13.43 11.87
N THR A 63 0.39 12.89 13.02
CA THR A 63 -0.92 12.27 13.27
C THR A 63 -1.57 12.87 14.50
N LEU A 64 -2.83 13.29 14.34
CA LEU A 64 -3.75 13.66 15.40
C LEU A 64 -4.79 12.55 15.56
N GLU A 65 -4.94 12.02 16.76
CA GLU A 65 -5.99 11.08 17.12
C GLU A 65 -6.81 11.67 18.26
N ASN A 66 -8.13 11.63 18.11
CA ASN A 66 -9.03 12.19 19.12
C ASN A 66 -10.14 11.18 19.43
N ASN A 67 -10.37 10.91 20.72
CA ASN A 67 -11.50 10.14 21.20
C ASN A 67 -12.65 11.10 21.46
N LEU A 68 -13.66 11.14 20.58
CA LEU A 68 -14.87 11.96 20.76
C LEU A 68 -15.81 11.34 21.80
N THR A 69 -15.90 10.01 21.81
CA THR A 69 -16.63 9.23 22.82
C THR A 69 -15.87 7.94 23.12
N GLN A 70 -16.40 7.05 23.94
CA GLN A 70 -15.82 5.72 24.17
C GLN A 70 -15.73 4.88 22.88
N ASN A 71 -16.69 5.05 21.96
CA ASN A 71 -16.83 4.26 20.76
C ASN A 71 -16.50 5.04 19.48
N ILE A 72 -16.34 6.36 19.53
CA ILE A 72 -16.11 7.19 18.36
C ILE A 72 -14.75 7.88 18.48
N LYS A 73 -13.90 7.65 17.46
CA LYS A 73 -12.58 8.26 17.35
C LYS A 73 -12.43 8.92 16.00
N THR A 74 -11.56 9.91 15.93
CA THR A 74 -11.13 10.49 14.66
C THR A 74 -9.62 10.39 14.52
N ARG A 75 -9.16 10.28 13.28
CA ARG A 75 -7.74 10.40 12.93
C ARG A 75 -7.58 11.33 11.75
N ILE A 76 -6.63 12.26 11.89
CA ILE A 76 -6.08 13.03 10.78
C ILE A 76 -4.58 12.75 10.76
N ARG A 77 -4.06 12.33 9.59
CA ARG A 77 -2.64 12.11 9.37
C ARG A 77 -2.18 12.88 8.14
N PHE A 78 -1.19 13.71 8.33
CA PHE A 78 -0.43 14.31 7.26
C PHE A 78 0.80 13.46 6.96
N GLU A 79 1.15 13.39 5.69
CA GLU A 79 2.38 12.78 5.20
C GLU A 79 3.13 13.80 4.35
N SER A 80 4.45 13.83 4.50
CA SER A 80 5.38 14.50 3.59
C SER A 80 6.40 13.49 3.11
N ALA A 81 6.76 13.55 1.84
CA ALA A 81 7.75 12.67 1.24
C ALA A 81 8.69 13.50 0.35
N HIS A 82 9.98 13.11 0.27
CA HIS A 82 10.98 13.86 -0.48
C HIS A 82 10.75 13.84 -1.99
N ASP A 83 10.09 12.80 -2.50
CA ASP A 83 9.65 12.67 -3.90
C ASP A 83 8.40 13.50 -4.25
N LYS A 84 7.83 14.21 -3.28
CA LYS A 84 6.61 15.03 -3.39
C LYS A 84 6.90 16.50 -3.21
N PHE A 85 7.71 17.08 -4.10
CA PHE A 85 7.93 18.52 -4.12
C PHE A 85 6.71 19.24 -4.74
N GLY A 86 6.21 20.25 -4.05
CA GLY A 86 5.18 21.12 -4.56
C GLY A 86 5.75 22.36 -5.26
N ALA A 87 4.88 23.34 -5.52
CA ALA A 87 5.28 24.62 -6.09
C ALA A 87 6.40 25.27 -5.25
N GLY A 88 7.48 25.72 -5.93
CA GLY A 88 8.65 26.33 -5.30
C GLY A 88 9.64 25.34 -4.70
N ASN A 89 9.63 24.08 -5.14
CA ASN A 89 10.58 23.02 -4.72
C ASN A 89 10.64 22.81 -3.20
N LYS A 90 9.49 22.89 -2.52
CA LYS A 90 9.37 22.61 -1.09
C LYS A 90 8.64 21.31 -0.86
N ILE A 91 9.01 20.58 0.18
CA ILE A 91 8.30 19.39 0.63
C ILE A 91 6.95 19.84 1.20
N ASN A 92 5.85 19.43 0.56
CA ASN A 92 4.51 19.79 0.98
C ASN A 92 3.84 18.63 1.73
N PRO A 93 3.21 18.90 2.88
CA PRO A 93 2.37 17.92 3.53
C PRO A 93 1.06 17.73 2.77
N PHE A 94 0.58 16.50 2.73
CA PHE A 94 -0.74 16.14 2.19
C PHE A 94 -1.49 15.25 3.17
N VAL A 95 -2.82 15.18 3.00
CA VAL A 95 -3.68 14.36 3.87
C VAL A 95 -3.59 12.92 3.43
N LYS A 96 -3.10 12.05 4.30
CA LYS A 96 -3.07 10.59 4.07
C LYS A 96 -4.25 9.88 4.69
N HIS A 97 -4.66 10.28 5.90
CA HIS A 97 -5.83 9.75 6.58
C HIS A 97 -6.68 10.90 7.11
N ALA A 98 -7.98 10.79 6.93
CA ALA A 98 -8.97 11.66 7.54
C ALA A 98 -10.27 10.87 7.69
N TYR A 99 -10.45 10.22 8.85
CA TYR A 99 -11.59 9.35 9.05
C TYR A 99 -12.17 9.41 10.46
N LEU A 100 -13.42 9.01 10.56
CA LEU A 100 -14.10 8.65 11.78
C LEU A 100 -14.10 7.13 11.94
N GLU A 101 -13.65 6.62 13.08
CA GLU A 101 -13.77 5.22 13.51
C GLU A 101 -14.95 5.12 14.48
N TRP A 102 -15.93 4.26 14.19
CA TRP A 102 -17.04 3.94 15.07
C TRP A 102 -16.95 2.47 15.48
N ALA A 103 -16.53 2.24 16.73
CA ALA A 103 -16.41 0.91 17.30
C ALA A 103 -17.74 0.43 17.87
N ASN A 104 -17.97 -0.89 17.78
CA ASN A 104 -19.11 -1.60 18.37
C ASN A 104 -20.51 -1.14 17.91
N LEU A 105 -20.61 -0.47 16.75
CA LEU A 105 -21.90 -0.31 16.06
C LEU A 105 -22.46 -1.69 15.66
N ILE A 106 -21.60 -2.57 15.21
CA ILE A 106 -21.78 -4.02 15.14
C ILE A 106 -20.83 -4.61 16.19
N PRO A 107 -21.25 -5.53 17.07
CA PRO A 107 -20.39 -6.12 18.09
C PRO A 107 -19.06 -6.64 17.50
N ASN A 108 -17.95 -6.31 18.15
CA ASN A 108 -16.59 -6.68 17.75
C ASN A 108 -16.12 -6.10 16.40
N HIS A 109 -16.82 -5.09 15.87
CA HIS A 109 -16.47 -4.45 14.59
C HIS A 109 -16.20 -2.95 14.78
N LYS A 110 -15.42 -2.43 13.84
CA LYS A 110 -15.12 -1.01 13.67
C LYS A 110 -15.52 -0.58 12.27
N LEU A 111 -16.35 0.45 12.19
CA LEU A 111 -16.72 1.11 10.94
C LEU A 111 -15.82 2.33 10.76
N TYR A 112 -15.22 2.47 9.60
CA TYR A 112 -14.41 3.62 9.21
C TYR A 112 -15.11 4.38 8.11
N LEU A 113 -15.18 5.72 8.25
CA LEU A 113 -15.82 6.61 7.29
C LEU A 113 -14.85 7.74 6.94
N GLY A 114 -14.45 7.86 5.67
CA GLY A 114 -13.52 8.89 5.19
C GLY A 114 -12.28 8.29 4.52
N ILE A 115 -11.14 9.01 4.54
CA ILE A 115 -9.87 8.54 3.96
C ILE A 115 -9.20 7.61 4.98
N ALA A 116 -9.33 6.31 4.77
CA ALA A 116 -8.86 5.27 5.68
C ALA A 116 -7.90 4.28 4.99
N GLU A 117 -7.20 3.47 5.77
CA GLU A 117 -6.33 2.40 5.27
C GLU A 117 -7.14 1.38 4.46
N THR A 118 -6.54 0.85 3.39
CA THR A 118 -7.09 -0.28 2.62
C THR A 118 -6.71 -1.61 3.25
N SER A 119 -7.44 -2.67 2.91
CA SER A 119 -7.18 -4.02 3.42
C SER A 119 -6.12 -4.79 2.64
N ALA A 120 -5.56 -4.23 1.55
CA ALA A 120 -4.79 -4.96 0.55
C ALA A 120 -3.51 -5.62 1.10
N PHE A 121 -2.69 -4.88 1.85
CA PHE A 121 -1.37 -5.36 2.30
C PHE A 121 -1.02 -4.99 3.75
N LYS A 122 -1.98 -4.49 4.51
CA LYS A 122 -1.71 -3.98 5.87
C LYS A 122 -1.20 -5.04 6.83
N ASN A 123 -1.70 -6.26 6.73
CA ASN A 123 -1.25 -7.37 7.57
C ASN A 123 0.18 -7.78 7.20
N ALA A 124 0.49 -7.97 5.91
CA ALA A 124 1.85 -8.25 5.44
C ALA A 124 2.84 -7.13 5.85
N GLU A 125 2.44 -5.84 5.72
CA GLU A 125 3.24 -4.70 6.17
C GLU A 125 3.53 -4.77 7.68
N SER A 126 2.56 -5.22 8.48
CA SER A 126 2.73 -5.34 9.94
C SER A 126 3.76 -6.41 10.31
N PHE A 127 3.76 -7.55 9.62
CA PHE A 127 4.76 -8.61 9.82
C PHE A 127 6.12 -8.21 9.27
N TRP A 128 6.18 -7.55 8.11
CA TRP A 128 7.43 -7.02 7.58
C TRP A 128 8.11 -6.08 8.59
N GLY A 129 7.37 -5.17 9.21
CA GLY A 129 7.86 -4.31 10.29
C GLY A 129 8.87 -3.23 9.87
N TYR A 130 9.47 -3.35 8.68
CA TYR A 130 10.53 -2.47 8.16
C TYR A 130 10.03 -1.58 7.00
N ARG A 131 8.82 -1.02 7.16
CA ARG A 131 8.25 -0.04 6.21
C ARG A 131 9.16 1.19 6.01
N SER A 132 10.00 1.50 7.01
CA SER A 132 11.04 2.53 6.92
C SER A 132 12.16 2.16 5.96
N ILE A 133 12.44 0.89 5.74
CA ILE A 133 13.42 0.40 4.76
C ILE A 133 12.78 0.37 3.37
N GLU A 134 11.67 -0.35 3.20
CA GLU A 134 10.92 -0.39 1.96
C GLU A 134 9.47 -0.83 2.17
N LYS A 135 8.59 -0.42 1.25
CA LYS A 135 7.18 -0.85 1.15
C LYS A 135 7.10 -2.36 0.91
N THR A 136 5.97 -3.01 1.23
CA THR A 136 5.70 -4.38 0.78
C THR A 136 5.71 -4.46 -0.75
N VAL A 137 5.88 -5.65 -1.32
CA VAL A 137 5.97 -5.84 -2.77
C VAL A 137 4.72 -5.30 -3.49
N MET A 138 3.52 -5.45 -2.94
CA MET A 138 2.29 -4.88 -3.52
C MET A 138 2.27 -3.34 -3.48
N ASP A 139 2.64 -2.72 -2.35
CA ASP A 139 2.68 -1.25 -2.22
C ASP A 139 3.80 -0.64 -3.07
N LEU A 140 4.96 -1.32 -3.16
CA LEU A 140 6.10 -0.88 -3.95
C LEU A 140 5.75 -0.80 -5.44
N ASN A 141 5.07 -1.82 -5.94
CA ASN A 141 4.67 -1.95 -7.34
C ASN A 141 3.29 -1.36 -7.65
N LYS A 142 2.73 -0.56 -6.73
CA LYS A 142 1.46 0.17 -6.91
C LYS A 142 0.27 -0.74 -7.28
N ILE A 143 0.24 -1.96 -6.75
CA ILE A 143 -0.85 -2.92 -6.98
C ILE A 143 -2.14 -2.43 -6.32
N SER A 144 -2.05 -1.79 -5.16
CA SER A 144 -3.19 -1.14 -4.50
C SER A 144 -2.73 0.09 -3.73
N ALA A 145 -3.63 1.04 -3.54
CA ALA A 145 -3.36 2.20 -2.69
C ALA A 145 -3.36 1.82 -1.20
N SER A 146 -2.48 2.44 -0.40
CA SER A 146 -2.39 2.19 1.05
C SER A 146 -3.53 2.82 1.86
N ALA A 147 -4.22 3.80 1.30
CA ALA A 147 -5.39 4.45 1.86
C ALA A 147 -6.27 5.00 0.73
N ASP A 148 -7.56 5.11 0.97
CA ASP A 148 -8.51 5.64 0.01
C ASP A 148 -9.76 6.18 0.72
N MET A 149 -10.57 6.98 0.03
CA MET A 149 -11.80 7.54 0.56
C MET A 149 -12.97 6.59 0.37
N GLY A 150 -13.68 6.31 1.46
CA GLY A 150 -14.85 5.43 1.41
C GLY A 150 -15.30 4.95 2.77
N ILE A 151 -15.76 3.71 2.79
CA ILE A 151 -16.29 3.01 3.96
C ILE A 151 -15.51 1.71 4.15
N ALA A 152 -15.10 1.42 5.37
CA ALA A 152 -14.49 0.14 5.71
C ALA A 152 -15.11 -0.45 6.98
N LEU A 153 -15.33 -1.75 6.98
CA LEU A 153 -15.79 -2.52 8.13
C LEU A 153 -14.74 -3.58 8.46
N LYS A 154 -14.09 -3.42 9.61
CA LYS A 154 -13.08 -4.36 10.11
C LYS A 154 -13.56 -4.95 11.43
N GLY A 155 -13.44 -6.26 11.59
CA GLY A 155 -13.87 -6.89 12.84
C GLY A 155 -13.51 -8.35 12.98
N ASP A 156 -13.97 -8.91 14.10
CA ASP A 156 -13.73 -10.27 14.50
C ASP A 156 -15.02 -11.07 14.41
N LEU A 157 -15.03 -12.12 13.59
CA LEU A 157 -16.11 -13.09 13.49
C LEU A 157 -16.03 -14.11 14.63
N SER A 158 -14.80 -14.33 15.14
CA SER A 158 -14.51 -15.08 16.36
C SER A 158 -13.14 -14.64 16.91
N GLU A 159 -12.70 -15.19 18.03
CA GLU A 159 -11.37 -14.92 18.59
C GLU A 159 -10.21 -15.22 17.63
N LYS A 160 -10.43 -16.11 16.66
CA LYS A 160 -9.40 -16.56 15.70
C LYS A 160 -9.71 -16.26 14.26
N VAL A 161 -10.85 -15.66 13.98
CA VAL A 161 -11.33 -15.40 12.60
C VAL A 161 -11.68 -13.94 12.45
N HIS A 162 -11.06 -13.28 11.51
CA HIS A 162 -11.10 -11.84 11.33
C HIS A 162 -11.41 -11.48 9.87
N HIS A 163 -11.94 -10.29 9.66
CA HIS A 163 -12.19 -9.80 8.31
C HIS A 163 -12.07 -8.28 8.19
N TRP A 164 -11.94 -7.82 6.95
CA TRP A 164 -11.92 -6.40 6.63
C TRP A 164 -12.51 -6.17 5.23
N LEU A 165 -13.72 -5.62 5.20
CA LEU A 165 -14.40 -5.21 3.98
C LEU A 165 -14.14 -3.73 3.73
N THR A 166 -13.84 -3.34 2.50
CA THR A 166 -13.69 -1.96 2.05
C THR A 166 -14.55 -1.70 0.82
N VAL A 167 -15.21 -0.56 0.79
CA VAL A 167 -15.90 0.00 -0.38
C VAL A 167 -15.40 1.43 -0.52
N MET A 168 -14.54 1.65 -1.48
CA MET A 168 -13.77 2.90 -1.62
C MET A 168 -13.82 3.43 -3.05
N ASN A 169 -13.34 4.64 -3.26
CA ASN A 169 -13.33 5.23 -4.58
C ASN A 169 -12.51 4.41 -5.60
N GLY A 170 -11.28 4.01 -5.27
CA GLY A 170 -10.40 3.23 -6.15
C GLY A 170 -9.07 3.93 -6.42
N PRO A 171 -9.05 5.22 -6.86
CA PRO A 171 -7.83 5.93 -7.21
C PRO A 171 -6.84 6.15 -6.06
N GLY A 172 -7.29 5.95 -4.80
CA GLY A 172 -6.48 6.18 -3.61
C GLY A 172 -6.49 7.63 -3.13
N TYR A 173 -5.91 7.87 -1.97
CA TYR A 173 -5.94 9.17 -1.26
C TYR A 173 -5.24 10.32 -2.00
N GLY A 174 -4.42 10.04 -2.99
CA GLY A 174 -3.65 11.03 -3.76
C GLY A 174 -4.35 11.51 -5.04
N SER A 175 -5.53 11.00 -5.34
CA SER A 175 -6.28 11.30 -6.57
C SER A 175 -7.75 11.54 -6.27
N SER A 176 -8.39 12.34 -7.12
CA SER A 176 -9.85 12.53 -7.05
C SER A 176 -10.57 11.38 -7.74
N GLU A 177 -11.78 11.07 -7.25
CA GLU A 177 -12.69 10.20 -7.96
C GLU A 177 -13.13 10.86 -9.27
N VAL A 178 -13.04 10.12 -10.37
CA VAL A 178 -13.37 10.62 -11.70
C VAL A 178 -14.46 9.81 -12.40
N ASP A 179 -14.83 8.65 -11.84
CA ASP A 179 -15.89 7.79 -12.39
C ASP A 179 -16.97 7.46 -11.35
N ARG A 180 -17.98 6.70 -11.78
CA ARG A 180 -19.13 6.29 -10.94
C ARG A 180 -18.91 4.98 -10.20
N PHE A 181 -17.84 4.26 -10.50
CA PHE A 181 -17.59 2.93 -9.96
C PHE A 181 -16.86 3.03 -8.62
N LYS A 182 -16.85 1.92 -7.90
CA LYS A 182 -16.19 1.83 -6.61
C LYS A 182 -15.39 0.55 -6.54
N LYS A 183 -14.25 0.62 -5.86
CA LYS A 183 -13.42 -0.52 -5.53
C LYS A 183 -13.97 -1.23 -4.31
N VAL A 184 -14.22 -2.51 -4.44
CA VAL A 184 -14.58 -3.40 -3.32
C VAL A 184 -13.40 -4.29 -3.01
N GLY A 185 -12.91 -4.26 -1.77
CA GLY A 185 -11.82 -5.11 -1.30
C GLY A 185 -12.23 -5.89 -0.06
N TYR A 186 -11.79 -7.12 0.03
CA TYR A 186 -12.07 -8.00 1.17
C TYR A 186 -10.82 -8.77 1.59
N ALA A 187 -10.39 -8.60 2.83
CA ALA A 187 -9.40 -9.43 3.48
C ALA A 187 -10.07 -10.31 4.53
N PHE A 188 -9.69 -11.57 4.56
CA PHE A 188 -10.11 -12.55 5.55
C PHE A 188 -8.86 -13.24 6.09
N TRP A 189 -8.72 -13.34 7.42
CA TRP A 189 -7.58 -14.03 7.99
C TRP A 189 -7.93 -14.80 9.24
N ILE A 190 -7.12 -15.81 9.51
CA ILE A 190 -7.18 -16.62 10.70
C ILE A 190 -5.88 -16.56 11.50
N THR A 191 -6.02 -16.62 12.83
CA THR A 191 -4.92 -16.68 13.79
C THR A 191 -5.08 -17.93 14.66
N PRO A 192 -4.82 -19.14 14.12
CA PRO A 192 -5.13 -20.41 14.78
C PRO A 192 -4.32 -20.64 16.06
N ILE A 193 -3.07 -20.14 16.07
CA ILE A 193 -2.15 -20.16 17.21
C ILE A 193 -1.49 -18.79 17.38
N GLU A 194 -0.94 -18.52 18.55
CA GLU A 194 -0.27 -17.25 18.84
C GLU A 194 0.86 -16.96 17.86
N GLY A 195 0.88 -15.72 17.37
CA GLY A 195 1.86 -15.22 16.41
C GLY A 195 1.66 -15.70 14.97
N PHE A 196 0.86 -16.72 14.70
CA PHE A 196 0.64 -17.23 13.33
C PHE A 196 -0.60 -16.61 12.68
N MET A 197 -0.46 -16.22 11.42
CA MET A 197 -1.54 -15.66 10.59
C MET A 197 -1.55 -16.31 9.21
N LEU A 198 -2.74 -16.58 8.71
CA LEU A 198 -3.00 -16.94 7.32
C LEU A 198 -4.09 -16.01 6.78
N GLU A 199 -3.80 -15.29 5.69
CA GLU A 199 -4.72 -14.31 5.08
C GLU A 199 -4.96 -14.63 3.61
N ALA A 200 -6.22 -14.42 3.18
CA ALA A 200 -6.63 -14.30 1.80
C ALA A 200 -7.22 -12.90 1.56
N TYR A 201 -6.89 -12.28 0.44
CA TYR A 201 -7.43 -10.99 0.02
C TYR A 201 -7.87 -11.05 -1.44
N ALA A 202 -8.97 -10.37 -1.72
CA ALA A 202 -9.44 -10.12 -3.08
C ALA A 202 -9.96 -8.69 -3.20
N ASP A 203 -9.77 -8.07 -4.37
CA ASP A 203 -10.45 -6.83 -4.72
C ASP A 203 -10.97 -6.87 -6.16
N TYR A 204 -11.93 -5.98 -6.41
CA TYR A 204 -12.46 -5.73 -7.73
C TYR A 204 -12.81 -4.25 -7.87
N GLU A 205 -12.48 -3.68 -9.03
CA GLU A 205 -12.81 -2.33 -9.42
C GLU A 205 -13.18 -2.34 -10.92
N LYS A 206 -14.37 -1.86 -11.24
CA LYS A 206 -14.73 -1.56 -12.62
C LYS A 206 -14.26 -0.15 -12.96
N GLN A 207 -13.86 0.07 -14.20
CA GLN A 207 -13.47 1.39 -14.69
C GLN A 207 -14.23 1.73 -15.96
N ASP A 208 -14.27 3.01 -16.32
CA ASP A 208 -14.84 3.49 -17.58
C ASP A 208 -13.70 3.97 -18.47
N PRO A 209 -13.28 3.20 -19.46
CA PRO A 209 -12.15 3.55 -20.33
C PRO A 209 -12.40 4.80 -21.17
N ASP A 210 -13.67 5.20 -21.33
CA ASP A 210 -14.08 6.36 -22.15
C ASP A 210 -14.08 7.69 -21.36
N GLU A 211 -13.79 7.68 -20.04
CA GLU A 211 -13.73 8.90 -19.23
C GLU A 211 -12.47 9.72 -19.55
N PRO A 212 -12.62 10.99 -20.00
CA PRO A 212 -11.50 11.80 -20.50
C PRO A 212 -10.48 12.24 -19.43
N ASN A 213 -10.72 11.94 -18.15
CA ASN A 213 -9.83 12.25 -17.02
C ASN A 213 -9.17 11.02 -16.42
N PHE A 214 -9.15 9.91 -17.13
CA PHE A 214 -8.52 8.69 -16.70
C PHE A 214 -7.00 8.90 -16.51
N LYS A 215 -6.55 9.04 -15.27
CA LYS A 215 -5.24 9.57 -14.91
C LYS A 215 -4.18 8.51 -14.58
N TYR A 216 -4.44 7.26 -14.86
CA TYR A 216 -3.40 6.23 -14.85
C TYR A 216 -2.80 6.09 -16.25
N ALA A 217 -2.15 7.15 -16.69
CA ALA A 217 -1.50 7.30 -17.99
C ALA A 217 -0.25 6.42 -18.16
N THR A 218 -0.25 5.23 -17.60
CA THR A 218 0.68 4.16 -17.98
C THR A 218 0.00 3.09 -18.82
N ASP A 219 -1.34 3.08 -18.89
CA ASP A 219 -2.11 2.14 -19.69
C ASP A 219 -2.83 2.93 -20.77
N TYR A 220 -2.21 3.12 -21.90
CA TYR A 220 -2.71 3.91 -23.05
C TYR A 220 -4.05 3.42 -23.59
N LEU A 221 -4.40 2.15 -23.35
CA LEU A 221 -5.62 1.52 -23.82
C LEU A 221 -6.81 1.63 -22.86
N GLY A 222 -6.61 2.20 -21.67
CA GLY A 222 -7.66 2.31 -20.65
C GLY A 222 -8.20 0.94 -20.22
N SER A 223 -7.94 0.54 -19.00
CA SER A 223 -8.48 -0.71 -18.43
C SER A 223 -9.99 -0.63 -18.24
N SER A 224 -10.72 -1.70 -18.55
CA SER A 224 -12.16 -1.82 -18.20
C SER A 224 -12.37 -2.17 -16.72
N GLY A 225 -11.30 -2.48 -15.98
CA GLY A 225 -11.33 -2.76 -14.56
C GLY A 225 -10.10 -3.50 -14.05
N TYR A 226 -10.08 -3.73 -12.75
CA TYR A 226 -9.01 -4.46 -12.06
C TYR A 226 -9.57 -5.51 -11.13
N ASN A 227 -8.85 -6.60 -11.00
CA ASN A 227 -9.03 -7.53 -9.88
C ASN A 227 -7.67 -7.94 -9.32
N THR A 228 -7.63 -8.17 -8.01
CA THR A 228 -6.42 -8.63 -7.33
C THR A 228 -6.77 -9.80 -6.42
N LEU A 229 -5.95 -10.83 -6.44
CA LEU A 229 -5.98 -11.93 -5.48
C LEU A 229 -4.65 -11.98 -4.75
N LYS A 230 -4.67 -12.17 -3.42
CA LYS A 230 -3.46 -12.29 -2.61
C LYS A 230 -3.63 -13.37 -1.54
N GLY A 231 -2.56 -14.11 -1.30
CA GLY A 231 -2.36 -14.97 -0.14
C GLY A 231 -1.20 -14.44 0.71
N PHE A 232 -1.32 -14.52 2.02
CA PHE A 232 -0.25 -14.16 2.95
C PHE A 232 -0.20 -15.17 4.10
N VAL A 233 1.02 -15.54 4.50
CA VAL A 233 1.29 -16.28 5.74
C VAL A 233 2.35 -15.54 6.55
N GLY A 234 2.13 -15.41 7.85
CA GLY A 234 3.07 -14.77 8.76
C GLY A 234 3.20 -15.54 10.08
N TRP A 235 4.39 -15.50 10.65
CA TRP A 235 4.67 -16.03 11.99
C TRP A 235 5.58 -15.07 12.75
N ASP A 236 5.03 -14.52 13.84
CA ASP A 236 5.73 -13.65 14.79
C ASP A 236 5.99 -14.44 16.07
N ALA A 237 7.21 -14.95 16.20
CA ALA A 237 7.68 -15.70 17.34
C ALA A 237 8.54 -14.81 18.27
N PRO A 238 8.81 -15.21 19.52
CA PRO A 238 9.56 -14.37 20.46
C PRO A 238 10.96 -13.95 20.01
N SER A 239 11.60 -14.71 19.11
CA SER A 239 12.95 -14.42 18.61
C SER A 239 13.06 -14.11 17.13
N PHE A 240 12.01 -14.35 16.36
CA PHE A 240 12.00 -14.06 14.90
C PHE A 240 10.60 -13.75 14.40
N THR A 241 10.55 -13.02 13.30
CA THR A 241 9.34 -12.82 12.50
C THR A 241 9.61 -13.32 11.09
N LEU A 242 8.68 -14.09 10.51
CA LEU A 242 8.72 -14.56 9.14
C LEU A 242 7.41 -14.19 8.45
N GLY A 243 7.47 -13.91 7.15
CA GLY A 243 6.29 -13.68 6.34
C GLY A 243 6.54 -14.04 4.88
N ALA A 244 5.48 -14.48 4.22
CA ALA A 244 5.47 -14.67 2.78
C ALA A 244 4.13 -14.23 2.21
N GLU A 245 4.17 -13.47 1.11
CA GLU A 245 2.98 -13.08 0.36
C GLU A 245 3.13 -13.40 -1.12
N VAL A 246 2.02 -13.70 -1.77
CA VAL A 246 1.93 -13.89 -3.21
C VAL A 246 0.66 -13.22 -3.71
N PHE A 247 0.73 -12.56 -4.85
CA PHE A 247 -0.44 -11.92 -5.46
C PHE A 247 -0.43 -12.03 -6.98
N MET A 248 -1.63 -11.92 -7.53
CA MET A 248 -1.87 -11.70 -8.96
C MET A 248 -2.87 -10.56 -9.12
N ARG A 249 -2.57 -9.60 -9.97
CA ARG A 249 -3.48 -8.55 -10.41
C ARG A 249 -3.73 -8.66 -11.89
N THR A 250 -4.99 -8.64 -12.30
CA THR A 250 -5.41 -8.55 -13.69
C THR A 250 -5.90 -7.13 -13.96
N ASN A 251 -5.28 -6.46 -14.93
CA ASN A 251 -5.78 -5.23 -15.52
C ASN A 251 -6.55 -5.64 -16.79
N MET A 252 -7.88 -5.55 -16.72
CA MET A 252 -8.75 -6.07 -17.78
C MET A 252 -8.71 -5.17 -19.02
N GLU A 253 -8.52 -5.77 -20.19
CA GLU A 253 -8.49 -5.08 -21.49
C GLU A 253 -7.44 -3.96 -21.58
N SER A 254 -6.38 -3.99 -20.80
CA SER A 254 -5.35 -2.95 -20.75
C SER A 254 -4.14 -3.22 -21.64
N GLY A 255 -4.13 -4.33 -22.36
CA GLY A 255 -3.13 -4.71 -23.35
C GLY A 255 -3.74 -5.01 -24.71
N ILE A 256 -2.88 -5.30 -25.66
CA ILE A 256 -3.26 -5.75 -27.01
C ILE A 256 -2.49 -7.03 -27.36
N GLU A 257 -3.14 -7.90 -28.11
CA GLU A 257 -2.57 -9.12 -28.66
C GLU A 257 -2.91 -9.27 -30.15
N ASN A 258 -2.36 -10.30 -30.81
CA ASN A 258 -2.57 -10.55 -32.24
C ASN A 258 -2.20 -9.34 -33.14
N VAL A 259 -1.14 -8.65 -32.79
CA VAL A 259 -0.71 -7.41 -33.42
C VAL A 259 0.08 -7.68 -34.69
N THR A 260 -0.21 -6.97 -35.78
CA THR A 260 0.66 -6.95 -36.96
C THR A 260 1.58 -5.74 -36.88
N LEU A 261 2.87 -5.98 -36.78
CA LEU A 261 3.91 -4.94 -36.66
C LEU A 261 4.63 -4.71 -38.00
N ALA A 262 4.98 -3.45 -38.26
CA ALA A 262 5.99 -3.06 -39.22
C ALA A 262 7.09 -2.30 -38.49
N GLY A 263 8.19 -2.99 -38.15
CA GLY A 263 9.12 -2.52 -37.11
C GLY A 263 8.41 -2.52 -35.78
N ASP A 264 8.54 -1.44 -35.01
CA ASP A 264 7.90 -1.28 -33.69
C ASP A 264 6.52 -0.60 -33.75
N THR A 265 5.94 -0.45 -34.97
CA THR A 265 4.67 0.26 -35.18
C THR A 265 3.54 -0.71 -35.52
N VAL A 266 2.40 -0.58 -34.83
CA VAL A 266 1.16 -1.32 -35.16
C VAL A 266 0.62 -0.83 -36.50
N VAL A 267 0.50 -1.75 -37.48
CA VAL A 267 0.03 -1.40 -38.83
C VAL A 267 -1.34 -1.98 -39.19
N ALA A 268 -1.82 -2.96 -38.44
CA ALA A 268 -3.16 -3.53 -38.65
C ALA A 268 -3.61 -4.37 -37.44
N GLY A 269 -4.91 -4.43 -37.25
CA GLY A 269 -5.72 -5.27 -36.38
C GLY A 269 -5.06 -5.75 -35.07
N TYR A 270 -5.69 -5.47 -33.96
CA TYR A 270 -5.32 -6.03 -32.67
C TYR A 270 -6.59 -6.43 -31.91
N ASP A 271 -6.43 -7.38 -30.98
CA ASP A 271 -7.44 -7.73 -30.00
C ASP A 271 -7.05 -7.14 -28.65
N LYS A 272 -8.03 -6.69 -27.85
CA LYS A 272 -7.78 -6.28 -26.47
C LYS A 272 -7.48 -7.50 -25.61
N ALA A 273 -6.47 -7.39 -24.77
CA ALA A 273 -6.02 -8.44 -23.86
C ALA A 273 -5.92 -7.96 -22.41
N ASP A 274 -5.97 -8.89 -21.49
CA ASP A 274 -5.75 -8.63 -20.07
C ASP A 274 -4.24 -8.60 -19.78
N VAL A 275 -3.77 -7.56 -19.08
CA VAL A 275 -2.41 -7.52 -18.54
C VAL A 275 -2.42 -8.11 -17.13
N LYS A 276 -1.71 -9.21 -16.95
CA LYS A 276 -1.59 -9.88 -15.65
C LYS A 276 -0.25 -9.52 -15.03
N ARG A 277 -0.30 -9.06 -13.78
CA ARG A 277 0.87 -8.73 -12.94
C ARG A 277 0.97 -9.76 -11.84
N PHE A 278 2.14 -10.31 -11.66
CA PHE A 278 2.40 -11.33 -10.63
C PHE A 278 3.54 -10.89 -9.72
N GLY A 279 3.47 -11.23 -8.45
CA GLY A 279 4.59 -10.99 -7.54
C GLY A 279 4.48 -11.80 -6.27
N TYR A 280 5.64 -12.03 -5.66
CA TYR A 280 5.73 -12.62 -4.34
C TYR A 280 6.87 -12.00 -3.54
N SER A 281 6.77 -12.14 -2.22
CA SER A 281 7.78 -11.70 -1.26
C SER A 281 7.94 -12.73 -0.16
N VAL A 282 9.20 -12.96 0.25
CA VAL A 282 9.54 -13.72 1.47
C VAL A 282 10.45 -12.84 2.31
N PHE A 283 10.11 -12.68 3.58
CA PHE A 283 10.86 -11.80 4.47
C PHE A 283 10.94 -12.33 5.88
N GLY A 284 11.91 -11.83 6.62
CA GLY A 284 12.02 -12.14 8.03
C GLY A 284 12.95 -11.22 8.78
N SER A 285 12.85 -11.31 10.09
CA SER A 285 13.79 -10.67 11.03
C SER A 285 14.10 -11.60 12.17
N TRP A 286 15.27 -11.45 12.76
CA TRP A 286 15.75 -12.24 13.88
C TRP A 286 16.35 -11.36 14.98
N ILE A 287 15.92 -11.58 16.21
CA ILE A 287 16.47 -10.95 17.40
C ILE A 287 17.77 -11.67 17.77
N THR A 288 18.91 -11.01 17.56
CA THR A 288 20.20 -11.62 17.83
C THR A 288 20.49 -11.73 19.33
N PRO A 289 21.44 -12.57 19.75
CA PRO A 289 21.92 -12.58 21.14
C PRO A 289 22.61 -11.26 21.58
N VAL A 290 23.02 -10.43 20.61
CA VAL A 290 23.60 -9.12 20.89
C VAL A 290 22.49 -8.14 21.30
N PRO A 291 22.57 -7.51 22.48
CA PRO A 291 21.55 -6.61 22.96
C PRO A 291 21.26 -5.48 21.96
N LYS A 292 19.98 -5.17 21.75
CA LYS A 292 19.51 -4.09 20.89
C LYS A 292 19.80 -4.27 19.39
N LEU A 293 20.15 -5.47 18.95
CA LEU A 293 20.49 -5.75 17.56
C LEU A 293 19.55 -6.83 16.99
N LYS A 294 18.94 -6.51 15.83
CA LYS A 294 18.21 -7.47 15.01
C LYS A 294 18.84 -7.55 13.61
N LEU A 295 18.62 -8.66 12.94
CA LEU A 295 18.88 -8.83 11.51
C LEU A 295 17.54 -8.84 10.78
N PHE A 296 17.52 -8.37 9.55
CA PHE A 296 16.37 -8.53 8.67
C PHE A 296 16.83 -8.82 7.25
N ALA A 297 15.99 -9.55 6.52
CA ALA A 297 16.16 -9.79 5.09
C ALA A 297 14.80 -9.93 4.41
N ARG A 298 14.77 -9.63 3.12
CA ARG A 298 13.59 -9.76 2.26
C ARG A 298 14.02 -10.04 0.83
N TYR A 299 13.29 -10.90 0.16
CA TYR A 299 13.41 -11.18 -1.26
C TYR A 299 12.05 -11.01 -1.92
N ASP A 300 11.99 -10.20 -2.99
CA ASP A 300 10.81 -10.01 -3.82
C ASP A 300 11.10 -10.48 -5.24
N TYR A 301 10.05 -10.97 -5.90
CA TYR A 301 9.95 -11.11 -7.33
C TYR A 301 8.72 -10.33 -7.80
N PHE A 302 8.83 -9.65 -8.92
CA PHE A 302 7.71 -8.97 -9.54
C PHE A 302 7.82 -8.99 -11.05
N ASP A 303 6.74 -9.39 -11.69
CA ASP A 303 6.54 -9.44 -13.11
C ASP A 303 5.35 -8.51 -13.44
N PRO A 304 5.58 -7.39 -14.12
CA PRO A 304 4.53 -6.42 -14.46
C PRO A 304 3.63 -6.90 -15.59
N ASN A 305 4.04 -7.90 -16.40
CA ASN A 305 3.24 -8.48 -17.48
C ASN A 305 3.63 -9.92 -17.76
N THR A 306 2.89 -10.88 -17.20
CA THR A 306 3.15 -12.33 -17.34
C THR A 306 2.79 -12.88 -18.73
N GLY A 307 2.38 -12.07 -19.68
CA GLY A 307 1.96 -12.49 -21.01
C GLY A 307 2.98 -12.11 -22.07
N ASP A 308 3.77 -13.07 -22.55
CA ASP A 308 4.82 -12.86 -23.53
C ASP A 308 4.31 -12.27 -24.87
N ASP A 309 3.05 -12.54 -25.22
CA ASP A 309 2.40 -12.08 -26.45
C ASP A 309 1.46 -10.86 -26.23
N VAL A 310 1.40 -10.31 -25.00
CA VAL A 310 0.57 -9.17 -24.65
C VAL A 310 1.41 -7.91 -24.59
N TYR A 311 1.07 -6.94 -25.43
CA TYR A 311 1.76 -5.66 -25.54
C TYR A 311 0.99 -4.56 -24.82
N THR A 312 1.72 -3.62 -24.24
CA THR A 312 1.17 -2.37 -23.70
C THR A 312 1.68 -1.21 -24.54
N GLU A 313 0.78 -0.29 -24.95
CA GLU A 313 1.14 0.87 -25.78
C GLU A 313 1.63 2.01 -24.87
N PHE A 314 2.73 2.67 -25.27
CA PHE A 314 3.21 3.90 -24.63
C PHE A 314 2.73 5.16 -25.36
N SER A 315 2.82 6.29 -24.69
CA SER A 315 2.35 7.60 -25.16
C SER A 315 3.03 8.13 -26.43
N ASP A 316 4.10 7.52 -26.86
CA ASP A 316 4.85 7.86 -28.10
C ASP A 316 4.53 6.92 -29.28
N GLY A 317 3.59 5.97 -29.08
CA GLY A 317 3.23 4.96 -30.07
C GLY A 317 4.18 3.77 -30.15
N THR A 318 5.17 3.68 -29.24
CA THR A 318 6.06 2.53 -29.13
C THR A 318 5.38 1.44 -28.32
N LEU A 319 5.32 0.24 -28.85
CA LEU A 319 4.84 -0.93 -28.11
C LEU A 319 5.93 -1.46 -27.20
N THR A 320 5.57 -1.77 -25.96
CA THR A 320 6.36 -2.63 -25.11
C THR A 320 5.53 -3.81 -24.65
N GLY A 321 6.09 -4.96 -24.74
CA GLY A 321 5.49 -6.22 -24.35
C GLY A 321 6.22 -7.38 -25.00
N GLY A 322 6.04 -8.56 -24.50
CA GLY A 322 6.78 -9.73 -24.92
C GLY A 322 8.26 -9.67 -24.55
N VAL A 323 8.64 -8.80 -23.62
CA VAL A 323 10.02 -8.66 -23.13
C VAL A 323 10.04 -9.07 -21.68
N ASP A 324 11.10 -9.72 -21.27
CA ASP A 324 11.40 -10.02 -19.86
C ASP A 324 11.56 -8.68 -19.10
N ASP A 325 10.49 -8.18 -18.48
CA ASP A 325 10.46 -6.93 -17.70
C ASP A 325 10.32 -7.20 -16.20
N ASP A 326 10.40 -8.46 -15.81
CA ASP A 326 10.39 -8.88 -14.43
C ASP A 326 11.70 -8.52 -13.71
N PHE A 327 11.63 -8.43 -12.42
CA PHE A 327 12.79 -8.16 -11.59
C PHE A 327 12.71 -8.84 -10.23
N THR A 328 13.89 -8.97 -9.62
CA THR A 328 14.02 -9.38 -8.22
C THR A 328 14.57 -8.25 -7.38
N LEU A 329 14.19 -8.21 -6.09
CA LEU A 329 14.70 -7.26 -5.12
C LEU A 329 15.14 -8.00 -3.86
N LEU A 330 16.43 -7.95 -3.56
CA LEU A 330 17.00 -8.44 -2.31
C LEU A 330 17.29 -7.25 -1.37
N ILE A 331 16.80 -7.33 -0.15
CA ILE A 331 17.08 -6.38 0.93
C ILE A 331 17.68 -7.15 2.09
N ALA A 332 18.78 -6.65 2.66
CA ALA A 332 19.34 -7.21 3.88
C ALA A 332 19.95 -6.10 4.75
N GLY A 333 19.87 -6.26 6.08
CA GLY A 333 20.43 -5.24 6.97
C GLY A 333 20.39 -5.60 8.43
N LEU A 334 20.91 -4.66 9.20
CA LEU A 334 20.95 -4.67 10.66
C LEU A 334 19.97 -3.62 11.18
N ASP A 335 19.36 -3.88 12.33
CA ASP A 335 18.53 -2.92 13.04
C ASP A 335 19.10 -2.75 14.46
N TYR A 336 19.86 -1.67 14.66
CA TYR A 336 20.31 -1.27 15.97
C TYR A 336 19.27 -0.37 16.64
N ILE A 337 18.79 -0.78 17.83
CA ILE A 337 17.70 -0.16 18.56
C ILE A 337 18.24 0.46 19.87
N PRO A 338 18.87 1.66 19.82
CA PRO A 338 19.38 2.32 21.01
C PRO A 338 18.29 2.62 22.03
N SER A 339 17.08 2.94 21.56
CA SER A 339 15.89 3.12 22.39
C SER A 339 14.64 2.61 21.63
N ALA A 340 13.55 2.34 22.32
CA ALA A 340 12.31 1.81 21.73
C ALA A 340 11.69 2.69 20.61
N ASN A 341 12.14 3.93 20.50
CA ASN A 341 11.63 4.90 19.55
C ASN A 341 12.64 5.28 18.46
N ILE A 342 13.83 4.70 18.47
CA ILE A 342 14.91 5.05 17.54
C ILE A 342 15.53 3.76 16.99
N HIS A 343 15.65 3.68 15.67
CA HIS A 343 16.30 2.59 14.96
C HIS A 343 17.33 3.18 13.99
N VAL A 344 18.52 2.61 13.98
CA VAL A 344 19.59 2.91 13.02
C VAL A 344 19.87 1.63 12.24
N MET A 345 19.61 1.67 10.95
CA MET A 345 19.53 0.46 10.13
C MET A 345 20.45 0.56 8.90
N PRO A 346 21.74 0.19 9.00
CA PRO A 346 22.54 -0.05 7.82
C PRO A 346 21.96 -1.22 7.03
N ASN A 347 21.78 -1.00 5.72
CA ASN A 347 21.16 -1.98 4.82
C ASN A 347 21.69 -1.85 3.38
N ILE A 348 21.53 -2.93 2.63
CA ILE A 348 21.77 -2.99 1.19
C ILE A 348 20.49 -3.39 0.47
N MET A 349 20.35 -2.89 -0.76
CA MET A 349 19.30 -3.25 -1.70
C MET A 349 19.93 -3.59 -3.03
N LEU A 350 19.66 -4.79 -3.52
CA LEU A 350 20.07 -5.25 -4.84
C LEU A 350 18.79 -5.52 -5.64
N LYS A 351 18.58 -4.77 -6.73
CA LYS A 351 17.54 -5.02 -7.70
C LYS A 351 18.19 -5.55 -8.98
N SER A 352 17.76 -6.73 -9.42
CA SER A 352 18.25 -7.35 -10.65
C SER A 352 17.09 -7.47 -11.62
N TYR A 353 17.31 -7.06 -12.86
CA TYR A 353 16.32 -7.06 -13.94
C TYR A 353 16.54 -8.28 -14.82
N SER A 354 15.44 -8.81 -15.40
CA SER A 354 15.51 -9.82 -16.46
C SER A 354 15.56 -9.12 -17.83
N GLY A 355 16.28 -9.68 -18.79
CA GLY A 355 16.35 -9.17 -20.15
C GLY A 355 17.77 -9.14 -20.75
N GLU A 356 17.87 -8.89 -22.05
CA GLU A 356 19.16 -8.79 -22.74
C GLU A 356 19.93 -7.53 -22.28
N GLY A 357 21.10 -7.74 -21.66
CA GLY A 357 21.94 -6.66 -21.14
C GLY A 357 21.73 -6.41 -19.65
N GLU A 358 21.32 -7.43 -18.90
CA GLU A 358 21.00 -7.41 -17.48
C GLU A 358 21.98 -6.59 -16.64
N ASP A 359 21.50 -5.40 -16.25
CA ASP A 359 22.15 -4.57 -15.27
C ASP A 359 21.43 -4.71 -13.92
N SER A 360 22.15 -4.49 -12.85
CA SER A 360 21.61 -4.49 -11.50
C SER A 360 21.79 -3.13 -10.84
N ASP A 361 20.90 -2.81 -9.91
CA ASP A 361 21.02 -1.63 -9.04
C ASP A 361 21.44 -2.10 -7.65
N LEU A 362 22.62 -1.68 -7.19
CA LEU A 362 23.10 -1.93 -5.84
C LEU A 362 23.18 -0.62 -5.06
N THR A 363 22.36 -0.49 -4.03
CA THR A 363 22.34 0.68 -3.15
C THR A 363 22.69 0.29 -1.72
N ALA A 364 23.68 0.95 -1.12
CA ALA A 364 23.95 0.90 0.31
C ALA A 364 23.25 2.06 1.01
N ARG A 365 22.63 1.80 2.18
CA ARG A 365 21.91 2.82 2.95
C ARG A 365 22.18 2.70 4.44
N ILE A 366 22.07 3.85 5.11
CA ILE A 366 21.88 3.92 6.56
C ILE A 366 20.53 4.58 6.79
N THR A 367 19.54 3.80 7.17
CA THR A 367 18.19 4.30 7.43
C THR A 367 18.05 4.64 8.91
N LEU A 368 17.56 5.85 9.18
CA LEU A 368 17.15 6.31 10.50
C LEU A 368 15.63 6.31 10.59
N TYR A 369 15.11 5.59 11.58
CA TYR A 369 13.71 5.66 11.97
C TYR A 369 13.61 6.23 13.37
N TYR A 370 12.72 7.18 13.57
CA TYR A 370 12.32 7.59 14.91
C TYR A 370 10.86 7.97 14.98
N LYS A 371 10.30 7.79 16.17
CA LYS A 371 8.91 8.13 16.48
C LYS A 371 8.79 8.82 17.82
N PHE A 372 7.75 9.64 17.97
CA PHE A 372 7.33 10.21 19.25
C PHE A 372 5.81 10.14 19.40
N ASP A 373 5.36 10.12 20.64
CA ASP A 373 3.95 10.16 21.03
C ASP A 373 3.85 11.10 22.23
N SER A 374 2.96 12.07 22.18
CA SER A 374 2.74 13.06 23.25
C SER A 374 2.14 12.44 24.53
N GLY A 375 1.77 11.15 24.48
CA GLY A 375 0.88 10.60 25.49
C GLY A 375 -0.56 11.12 25.32
N LYS A 376 -1.35 11.07 26.39
CA LYS A 376 -2.73 11.57 26.40
C LYS A 376 -2.72 13.05 26.76
N ILE A 377 -3.23 13.91 25.89
CA ILE A 377 -3.54 15.30 26.18
C ILE A 377 -5.04 15.35 26.47
N ILE A 378 -5.40 15.78 27.67
CA ILE A 378 -6.79 15.99 28.08
C ILE A 378 -7.11 17.45 27.83
N ILE A 379 -8.11 17.73 27.00
CA ILE A 379 -8.64 19.08 26.79
C ILE A 379 -9.93 19.15 27.61
N GLU A 380 -9.93 20.00 28.61
CA GLU A 380 -11.09 20.32 29.47
C GLU A 380 -12.08 21.25 28.74
#